data_0952262a9dbfa31bb0616c704299ad11
#
_entry.id   0952262a9dbfa31bb0616c704299ad11
#
_cell.length_a   1.000
_cell.length_b   1.000
_cell.length_c   1.000
_cell.angle_alpha   90.00
_cell.angle_beta   90.00
_cell.angle_gamma   90.00
#
_symmetry.space_group_name_H-M   'P 1'
#
loop_
_entity.id
_entity.type
_entity.pdbx_description
1 polymer ?
#
loop_
_entity_poly.entity_id
_entity_poly.type
_entity_poly.pdbx_seq_one_letter_code
_entity_poly.pdbx_strand_id
1 'polypeptide(L)'
;MVKAATAEGYRYVSSRTEGYNPKVQGRFETIFHEAVRGVDYAGHVVLVKCYSGMANAACEVFDALQWKNVVGTLSGDDTFLIVARSERDAKTICTELTHHVGQK
;
A
#
# COMPACT_ATOMS: atom_id res chain seq x y z
N MET A 1 -11.23 2.40 8.20
CA MET A 1 -11.13 2.43 7.88
C MET A 1 -11.39 2.47 7.52
N VAL A 2 -11.61 2.59 7.31
CA VAL A 2 -11.63 2.79 6.81
C VAL A 2 -12.00 3.10 6.40
N LYS A 3 -12.33 3.14 6.31
CA LYS A 3 -12.60 3.37 6.12
C LYS A 3 -13.09 3.09 5.62
N ALA A 4 -13.48 2.96 5.51
CA ALA A 4 -13.75 2.64 5.00
C ALA A 4 -14.22 2.22 4.66
N ALA A 5 -14.60 2.00 4.79
CA ALA A 5 -14.94 1.63 4.42
C ALA A 5 -15.80 1.51 4.18
N THR A 6 -16.39 1.49 4.00
CA THR A 6 -16.96 1.55 3.85
C THR A 6 -17.61 1.10 3.46
N ALA A 7 -18.29 0.87 3.26
CA ALA A 7 -18.64 0.55 2.82
C ALA A 7 -18.94 0.61 2.20
N GLU A 8 -19.15 0.78 1.90
CA GLU A 8 -18.93 1.07 1.24
C GLU A 8 -18.17 1.17 1.15
N GLY A 9 -17.69 1.18 1.58
CA GLY A 9 -16.71 1.38 1.60
C GLY A 9 -16.11 1.79 1.21
N TYR A 10 -15.91 1.87 1.07
CA TYR A 10 -15.23 2.44 0.71
C TYR A 10 -15.37 2.77 -0.21
N ARG A 11 -15.56 3.26 -0.89
CA ARG A 11 -15.57 3.61 -1.79
C ARG A 11 -14.76 3.94 -2.46
N TYR A 12 -14.26 3.74 -3.20
CA TYR A 12 -13.48 4.27 -3.73
C TYR A 12 -13.03 4.13 -4.71
N VAL A 13 -13.41 3.76 -5.55
CA VAL A 13 -12.94 3.71 -6.35
C VAL A 13 -12.71 4.38 -7.21
N SER A 14 -13.33 4.33 -8.09
CA SER A 14 -13.15 5.20 -8.86
C SER A 14 -12.76 6.13 -8.06
N SER A 15 -12.89 5.86 -7.19
CA SER A 15 -12.46 6.61 -6.34
C SER A 15 -11.15 7.04 -6.56
N ARG A 16 -10.45 6.37 -7.35
CA ARG A 16 -9.17 6.82 -7.67
C ARG A 16 -9.17 8.18 -8.22
N THR A 17 -10.07 8.45 -9.13
CA THR A 17 -10.14 9.74 -9.73
C THR A 17 -10.53 10.80 -8.74
N GLU A 18 -11.51 10.50 -7.94
CA GLU A 18 -11.94 11.45 -6.96
C GLU A 18 -10.95 11.61 -5.85
N GLY A 19 -10.28 10.54 -5.52
CA GLY A 19 -9.35 10.55 -4.43
C GLY A 19 -7.97 11.01 -4.81
N TYR A 20 -7.74 11.27 -6.06
CA TYR A 20 -6.40 11.62 -6.49
C TYR A 20 -5.97 12.94 -5.88
N ASN A 21 -4.81 12.94 -5.27
CA ASN A 21 -4.25 14.11 -4.65
C ASN A 21 -2.76 14.09 -4.95
N PRO A 22 -2.27 15.06 -5.74
CA PRO A 22 -0.86 15.05 -6.13
C PRO A 22 0.09 15.07 -4.95
N LYS A 23 -0.30 15.72 -3.88
CA LYS A 23 0.57 15.75 -2.70
C LYS A 23 0.66 14.38 -2.07
N VAL A 24 -0.46 13.67 -1.95
CA VAL A 24 -0.46 12.34 -1.37
C VAL A 24 0.33 11.40 -2.25
N GLN A 25 0.13 11.50 -3.55
CA GLN A 25 0.83 10.64 -4.48
C GLN A 25 2.33 10.88 -4.44
N GLY A 26 2.75 12.14 -4.44
CA GLY A 26 4.16 12.48 -4.41
C GLY A 26 4.82 12.04 -3.11
N ARG A 27 4.11 12.21 -2.00
CA ARG A 27 4.62 11.78 -0.71
C ARG A 27 4.79 10.27 -0.66
N PHE A 28 3.81 9.54 -1.21
CA PHE A 28 3.91 8.10 -1.30
C PHE A 28 5.15 7.69 -2.08
N GLU A 29 5.34 8.29 -3.25
CA GLU A 29 6.45 7.90 -4.09
C GLU A 29 7.79 8.18 -3.42
N THR A 30 7.91 9.34 -2.78
CA THR A 30 9.15 9.70 -2.14
C THR A 30 9.47 8.77 -0.98
N ILE A 31 8.51 8.59 -0.09
CA ILE A 31 8.76 7.78 1.10
C ILE A 31 8.93 6.32 0.72
N PHE A 32 8.08 5.85 -0.19
CA PHE A 32 8.15 4.45 -0.57
C PHE A 32 9.49 4.13 -1.22
N HIS A 33 9.97 5.02 -2.07
CA HIS A 33 11.24 4.82 -2.73
C HIS A 33 12.39 4.71 -1.72
N GLU A 34 12.33 5.51 -0.67
CA GLU A 34 13.42 5.56 0.30
C GLU A 34 13.30 4.49 1.37
N ALA A 35 12.07 4.13 1.72
CA ALA A 35 11.86 3.26 2.87
C ALA A 35 11.81 1.78 2.53
N VAL A 36 11.39 1.44 1.32
CA VAL A 36 11.07 0.06 0.99
C VAL A 36 12.26 -0.62 0.32
N ARG A 37 12.58 -1.82 0.82
CA ARG A 37 13.68 -2.62 0.27
C ARG A 37 13.19 -3.63 -0.73
N GLY A 38 11.96 -4.12 -0.57
CA GLY A 38 11.44 -5.12 -1.47
C GLY A 38 9.99 -5.44 -1.16
N VAL A 39 9.32 -6.06 -2.11
CA VAL A 39 7.92 -6.41 -2.00
C VAL A 39 7.75 -7.83 -2.50
N ASP A 40 6.94 -8.62 -1.79
CA ASP A 40 6.62 -9.96 -2.20
C ASP A 40 5.20 -10.25 -1.77
N TYR A 41 4.65 -11.36 -2.24
CA TYR A 41 3.31 -11.71 -1.82
C TYR A 41 3.16 -13.23 -1.75
N ALA A 42 2.18 -13.66 -0.99
CA ALA A 42 1.81 -15.06 -0.90
C ALA A 42 0.32 -15.09 -0.56
N GLY A 43 -0.45 -15.85 -1.35
CA GLY A 43 -1.88 -15.87 -1.13
C GLY A 43 -2.46 -14.48 -1.22
N HIS A 44 -3.18 -14.09 -0.18
CA HIS A 44 -3.84 -12.78 -0.12
C HIS A 44 -2.96 -11.71 0.53
N VAL A 45 -1.75 -12.05 0.92
CA VAL A 45 -0.92 -11.17 1.73
C VAL A 45 0.24 -10.65 0.92
N VAL A 46 0.40 -9.33 0.93
CA VAL A 46 1.57 -8.69 0.33
C VAL A 46 2.47 -8.27 1.47
N LEU A 47 3.74 -8.60 1.36
CA LEU A 47 4.72 -8.26 2.39
C LEU A 47 5.63 -7.19 1.83
N VAL A 48 5.69 -6.06 2.53
CA VAL A 48 6.54 -4.96 2.10
C VAL A 48 7.67 -4.84 3.11
N LYS A 49 8.87 -5.11 2.65
CA LYS A 49 10.04 -5.07 3.52
C LYS A 49 10.69 -3.71 3.46
N CYS A 50 10.95 -3.15 4.61
CA CYS A 50 11.45 -1.79 4.71
C CYS A 50 12.78 -1.77 5.46
N TYR A 51 13.43 -0.62 5.43
CA TYR A 51 14.57 -0.42 6.28
C TYR A 51 14.09 -0.27 7.72
N SER A 52 14.98 -0.53 8.67
CA SER A 52 14.62 -0.54 10.08
C SER A 52 13.96 0.78 10.48
N GLY A 53 12.85 0.68 11.15
CA GLY A 53 12.12 1.84 11.64
C GLY A 53 11.29 2.58 10.61
N MET A 54 11.27 2.10 9.36
CA MET A 54 10.59 2.82 8.29
C MET A 54 9.23 2.24 7.89
N ALA A 55 8.87 1.08 8.44
CA ALA A 55 7.67 0.41 7.97
C ALA A 55 6.40 1.21 8.27
N ASN A 56 6.36 1.87 9.41
CA ASN A 56 5.19 2.64 9.80
C ASN A 56 4.94 3.79 8.82
N ALA A 57 6.00 4.50 8.48
CA ALA A 57 5.87 5.62 7.54
C ALA A 57 5.43 5.13 6.16
N ALA A 58 6.02 4.03 5.70
CA ALA A 58 5.66 3.49 4.39
C ALA A 58 4.21 3.00 4.39
N CYS A 59 3.80 2.35 5.47
CA CYS A 59 2.43 1.86 5.58
C CYS A 59 1.44 3.02 5.59
N GLU A 60 1.78 4.09 6.27
CA GLU A 60 0.89 5.23 6.37
C GLU A 60 0.66 5.88 5.02
N VAL A 61 1.72 6.05 4.23
CA VAL A 61 1.53 6.67 2.92
C VAL A 61 0.83 5.71 1.96
N PHE A 62 1.02 4.40 2.14
CA PHE A 62 0.26 3.43 1.35
C PHE A 62 -1.23 3.54 1.66
N ASP A 63 -1.57 3.61 2.94
CA ASP A 63 -2.97 3.71 3.34
C ASP A 63 -3.62 4.97 2.82
N ALA A 64 -2.87 6.05 2.72
CA ALA A 64 -3.42 7.32 2.26
C ALA A 64 -3.89 7.26 0.82
N LEU A 65 -3.41 6.29 0.04
CA LEU A 65 -3.84 6.14 -1.34
C LEU A 65 -5.19 5.45 -1.47
N GLN A 66 -5.65 4.81 -0.39
CA GLN A 66 -7.00 4.23 -0.34
C GLN A 66 -7.25 3.21 -1.43
N TRP A 67 -6.45 2.17 -1.42
CA TRP A 67 -6.58 1.09 -2.38
C TRP A 67 -7.88 0.34 -2.14
N LYS A 68 -8.71 0.21 -3.15
CA LYS A 68 -10.02 -0.39 -2.96
C LYS A 68 -9.97 -1.91 -2.86
N ASN A 69 -8.90 -2.54 -3.34
CA ASN A 69 -8.79 -3.98 -3.27
C ASN A 69 -7.98 -4.45 -2.06
N VAL A 70 -7.88 -3.60 -1.06
CA VAL A 70 -7.16 -3.89 0.17
C VAL A 70 -8.16 -3.94 1.32
N VAL A 71 -8.06 -5.01 2.13
CA VAL A 71 -8.88 -5.13 3.32
C VAL A 71 -8.30 -4.28 4.44
N GLY A 72 -7.00 -4.31 4.58
CA GLY A 72 -6.34 -3.54 5.63
C GLY A 72 -4.86 -3.77 5.63
N THR A 73 -4.17 -3.09 6.53
CA THR A 73 -2.72 -3.19 6.64
C THR A 73 -2.32 -3.28 8.10
N LEU A 74 -1.11 -3.75 8.31
CA LEU A 74 -0.56 -3.87 9.66
C LEU A 74 0.95 -3.71 9.57
N SER A 75 1.52 -2.81 10.35
CA SER A 75 2.95 -2.55 10.24
C SER A 75 3.70 -2.94 11.51
N GLY A 76 4.94 -3.34 11.31
CA GLY A 76 5.89 -3.58 12.39
C GLY A 76 7.02 -2.58 12.28
N ASP A 77 8.22 -3.01 12.61
CA ASP A 77 9.38 -2.11 12.59
C ASP A 77 9.95 -1.96 11.18
N ASP A 78 10.19 -3.08 10.52
CA ASP A 78 10.86 -3.08 9.22
C ASP A 78 10.05 -3.77 8.15
N THR A 79 8.78 -4.05 8.41
CA THR A 79 7.93 -4.76 7.46
C THR A 79 6.49 -4.36 7.71
N PHE A 80 5.72 -4.18 6.64
CA PHE A 80 4.28 -4.08 6.84
C PHE A 80 3.57 -5.03 5.90
N LEU A 81 2.40 -5.46 6.33
CA LEU A 81 1.57 -6.39 5.60
C LEU A 81 0.39 -5.67 4.98
N ILE A 82 0.00 -6.11 3.82
CA ILE A 82 -1.22 -5.66 3.17
C ILE A 82 -2.08 -6.90 2.97
N VAL A 83 -3.30 -6.86 3.47
CA VAL A 83 -4.23 -7.97 3.24
C VAL A 83 -5.12 -7.57 2.08
N ALA A 84 -4.93 -8.26 0.97
CA ALA A 84 -5.70 -7.99 -0.24
C ALA A 84 -6.97 -8.82 -0.24
N ARG A 85 -7.89 -8.45 -1.11
CA ARG A 85 -9.18 -9.14 -1.15
C ARG A 85 -9.11 -10.49 -1.84
N SER A 86 -8.10 -10.69 -2.68
CA SER A 86 -7.94 -11.98 -3.37
C SER A 86 -6.47 -12.13 -3.71
N GLU A 87 -6.12 -13.34 -4.12
CA GLU A 87 -4.75 -13.60 -4.53
C GLU A 87 -4.39 -12.77 -5.77
N ARG A 88 -5.34 -12.63 -6.67
CA ARG A 88 -5.10 -11.82 -7.86
C ARG A 88 -4.81 -10.38 -7.47
N ASP A 89 -5.56 -9.86 -6.51
CA ASP A 89 -5.35 -8.50 -6.04
C ASP A 89 -3.97 -8.37 -5.39
N ALA A 90 -3.58 -9.36 -4.62
CA ALA A 90 -2.27 -9.32 -3.99
C ALA A 90 -1.17 -9.26 -5.04
N LYS A 91 -1.30 -10.08 -6.07
CA LYS A 91 -0.31 -10.08 -7.14
C LYS A 91 -0.25 -8.73 -7.84
N THR A 92 -1.41 -8.16 -8.12
CA THR A 92 -1.47 -6.87 -8.79
C THR A 92 -0.83 -5.79 -7.94
N ILE A 93 -1.16 -5.77 -6.65
CA ILE A 93 -0.59 -4.78 -5.74
C ILE A 93 0.92 -4.95 -5.67
N CYS A 94 1.37 -6.20 -5.55
CA CYS A 94 2.80 -6.47 -5.47
C CYS A 94 3.52 -5.95 -6.71
N THR A 95 2.95 -6.19 -7.87
CA THR A 95 3.54 -5.75 -9.12
C THR A 95 3.63 -4.23 -9.17
N GLU A 96 2.56 -3.56 -8.79
CA GLU A 96 2.55 -2.11 -8.81
C GLU A 96 3.53 -1.51 -7.82
N LEU A 97 3.56 -2.07 -6.62
CA LEU A 97 4.46 -1.53 -5.60
C LEU A 97 5.92 -1.76 -5.96
N THR A 98 6.20 -2.87 -6.64
CA THR A 98 7.57 -3.14 -7.05
C THR A 98 8.10 -2.04 -7.95
N HIS A 99 7.24 -1.42 -8.74
CA HIS A 99 7.68 -0.35 -9.61
C HIS A 99 8.10 0.90 -8.85
N HIS A 100 7.67 1.02 -7.60
CA HIS A 100 7.99 2.18 -6.78
C HIS A 100 9.16 1.94 -5.84
N VAL A 101 9.68 0.72 -5.82
CA VAL A 101 10.84 0.42 -4.98
C VAL A 101 12.05 1.04 -5.63
N GLY A 102 12.93 1.59 -4.82
CA GLY A 102 14.14 2.20 -5.34
C GLY A 102 14.84 1.24 -6.28
N GLN A 103 15.31 1.75 -7.40
CA GLN A 103 15.94 0.92 -8.38
C GLN A 103 17.27 0.43 -7.87
N LYS A 104 17.46 -0.83 -7.82
CA LYS A 104 18.69 -1.37 -7.26
C LYS A 104 19.49 -2.10 -8.29
#